data_dd72784b9f7c17dbb552690f33edbd43
#
_entry.id   dd72784b9f7c17dbb552690f33edbd43
#
_cell.length_a   1.000
_cell.length_b   1.000
_cell.length_c   1.000
_cell.angle_alpha   90.00
_cell.angle_beta   90.00
_cell.angle_gamma   90.00
#
_symmetry.space_group_name_H-M   'P 1'
#
loop_
_entity.id
_entity.type
_entity.pdbx_description
1 polymer ?
#
loop_
_entity_poly.entity_id
_entity_poly.type
_entity_poly.pdbx_seq_one_letter_code
_entity_poly.pdbx_strand_id
1 'polypeptide(L)'
;MLRENRLISLISILGTALSIAMIMVVILVFQVQLTSFVPEVNRDRMLYVENGTEVKAQNSWSRGNMSVEAVRECFYSLKTPEAACAWATRFSPLSLPGKQMFRTYTIYYTDPGFWKIYAFSFLEGKPFSEADFSSAIPQAVVCESVAKQLYGTTQVVGKPVIIDRMSYTICGVVKDVSRAADTAYGQVWTPYTTNRVLSDMAFMENMSGAFNVCLLARETSGFDTIRQELKGQMARYNSTKNEAQINFFHNPISRFDKAIGTSGQIKVELKDYLTEMGGLLLFLLLVPALNLMGVTQSAVQKRRSEMGIRKAFGATYGDLVRQVLYENGVITLVGGVIGLLLSFLLLPLCRSFLLEKADTVLQSDMLFKPGLFLVALLFCLLLNLLSAGIPALRIARQQIAASLKGEESEEM
;
A
#
# COMPACT_ATOMS: atom_id res chain seq x y z
N MET A 1 -8.00 -37.50 15.90
CA MET A 1 -8.44 -36.14 16.33
C MET A 1 -9.57 -35.56 15.48
N LEU A 2 -9.45 -35.46 14.16
CA LEU A 2 -10.52 -34.88 13.29
C LEU A 2 -11.85 -35.62 13.31
N ARG A 3 -11.86 -36.96 13.53
CA ARG A 3 -13.08 -37.78 13.61
C ARG A 3 -13.68 -37.89 14.99
N GLU A 4 -12.88 -37.83 16.06
CA GLU A 4 -13.33 -38.07 17.46
C GLU A 4 -13.88 -36.81 18.14
N ASN A 5 -13.35 -35.60 17.82
CA ASN A 5 -13.80 -34.33 18.37
C ASN A 5 -14.04 -33.33 17.26
N ARG A 6 -15.02 -33.55 16.41
CA ARG A 6 -15.31 -32.74 15.20
C ARG A 6 -15.50 -31.26 15.52
N LEU A 7 -16.20 -30.94 16.60
CA LEU A 7 -16.51 -29.54 16.97
C LEU A 7 -15.26 -28.78 17.41
N ILE A 8 -14.40 -29.40 18.21
CA ILE A 8 -13.13 -28.78 18.67
C ILE A 8 -12.18 -28.59 17.48
N SER A 9 -12.07 -29.58 16.61
CA SER A 9 -11.24 -29.48 15.40
C SER A 9 -11.75 -28.40 14.44
N LEU A 10 -13.09 -28.28 14.29
CA LEU A 10 -13.69 -27.24 13.45
C LEU A 10 -13.41 -25.83 14.01
N ILE A 11 -13.60 -25.63 15.31
CA ILE A 11 -13.29 -24.33 15.97
C ILE A 11 -11.81 -23.98 15.80
N SER A 12 -10.91 -24.96 15.94
CA SER A 12 -9.48 -24.75 15.76
C SER A 12 -9.13 -24.35 14.32
N ILE A 13 -9.68 -25.06 13.34
CA ILE A 13 -9.46 -24.77 11.92
C ILE A 13 -9.99 -23.37 11.58
N LEU A 14 -11.22 -23.03 12.01
CA LEU A 14 -11.82 -21.74 11.76
C LEU A 14 -11.05 -20.61 12.45
N GLY A 15 -10.68 -20.76 13.71
CA GLY A 15 -9.89 -19.78 14.45
C GLY A 15 -8.52 -19.54 13.81
N THR A 16 -7.84 -20.63 13.41
CA THR A 16 -6.55 -20.54 12.71
C THR A 16 -6.72 -19.89 11.33
N ALA A 17 -7.74 -20.27 10.57
CA ALA A 17 -8.02 -19.72 9.25
C ALA A 17 -8.32 -18.21 9.32
N LEU A 18 -9.15 -17.76 10.26
CA LEU A 18 -9.48 -16.36 10.42
C LEU A 18 -8.25 -15.53 10.79
N SER A 19 -7.43 -16.03 11.70
CA SER A 19 -6.21 -15.32 12.11
C SER A 19 -5.18 -15.23 10.98
N ILE A 20 -4.99 -16.33 10.24
CA ILE A 20 -4.10 -16.31 9.06
C ILE A 20 -4.66 -15.35 8.00
N ALA A 21 -5.97 -15.34 7.78
CA ALA A 21 -6.62 -14.42 6.86
C ALA A 21 -6.35 -12.95 7.24
N MET A 22 -6.49 -12.60 8.52
CA MET A 22 -6.23 -11.24 9.00
C MET A 22 -4.76 -10.82 8.80
N ILE A 23 -3.82 -11.69 9.14
CA ILE A 23 -2.40 -11.43 8.94
C ILE A 23 -2.09 -11.25 7.44
N MET A 24 -2.64 -12.13 6.60
CA MET A 24 -2.48 -12.04 5.16
C MET A 24 -3.05 -10.75 4.58
N VAL A 25 -4.18 -10.28 5.08
CA VAL A 25 -4.76 -9.00 4.65
C VAL A 25 -3.81 -7.85 4.98
N VAL A 26 -3.22 -7.79 6.18
CA VAL A 26 -2.24 -6.77 6.56
C VAL A 26 -1.02 -6.81 5.63
N ILE A 27 -0.48 -8.00 5.39
CA ILE A 27 0.67 -8.19 4.49
C ILE A 27 0.33 -7.77 3.05
N LEU A 28 -0.85 -8.13 2.55
CA LEU A 28 -1.31 -7.77 1.20
C LEU A 28 -1.50 -6.27 1.04
N VAL A 29 -2.05 -5.59 2.05
CA VAL A 29 -2.20 -4.13 2.04
C VAL A 29 -0.84 -3.45 1.92
N PHE A 30 0.13 -3.87 2.73
CA PHE A 30 1.49 -3.34 2.66
C PHE A 30 2.18 -3.66 1.33
N GLN A 31 1.97 -4.87 0.82
CA GLN A 31 2.47 -5.27 -0.50
C GLN A 31 1.93 -4.39 -1.63
N VAL A 32 0.62 -4.11 -1.63
CA VAL A 32 -0.01 -3.23 -2.65
C VAL A 32 0.62 -1.82 -2.63
N GLN A 33 1.01 -1.33 -1.47
CA GLN A 33 1.69 -0.04 -1.36
C GLN A 33 3.10 -0.04 -1.96
N LEU A 34 3.84 -1.14 -1.87
CA LEU A 34 5.23 -1.23 -2.35
C LEU A 34 5.35 -1.73 -3.79
N THR A 35 4.43 -2.59 -4.23
CA THR A 35 4.53 -3.24 -5.54
C THR A 35 4.34 -2.25 -6.67
N SER A 36 5.19 -2.37 -7.69
CA SER A 36 5.04 -1.65 -8.96
C SER A 36 3.92 -2.27 -9.80
N PHE A 37 3.05 -1.42 -10.36
CA PHE A 37 1.96 -1.79 -11.27
C PHE A 37 1.62 -0.59 -12.16
N VAL A 38 0.88 -0.85 -13.25
CA VAL A 38 0.46 0.20 -14.20
C VAL A 38 -0.49 1.19 -13.52
N PRO A 39 -0.25 2.53 -13.63
CA PRO A 39 0.80 3.18 -14.43
C PRO A 39 2.13 3.39 -13.68
N GLU A 40 2.25 3.09 -12.39
CA GLU A 40 3.44 3.30 -11.56
C GLU A 40 4.39 2.09 -11.63
N VAL A 41 4.90 1.79 -12.81
CA VAL A 41 5.75 0.60 -13.06
C VAL A 41 7.16 0.71 -12.46
N ASN A 42 7.60 1.91 -12.14
CA ASN A 42 8.95 2.20 -11.64
C ASN A 42 8.94 2.69 -10.19
N ARG A 43 7.98 2.25 -9.34
CA ARG A 43 7.83 2.71 -7.96
C ARG A 43 9.11 2.61 -7.12
N ASP A 44 9.91 1.59 -7.36
CA ASP A 44 11.19 1.36 -6.71
C ASP A 44 12.23 2.44 -7.00
N ARG A 45 12.13 3.12 -8.16
CA ARG A 45 13.03 4.19 -8.61
C ARG A 45 12.44 5.59 -8.49
N MET A 46 11.22 5.73 -7.97
CA MET A 46 10.54 7.01 -7.82
C MET A 46 10.86 7.67 -6.48
N LEU A 47 11.03 8.98 -6.51
CA LEU A 47 11.13 9.86 -5.35
C LEU A 47 10.03 10.90 -5.41
N TYR A 48 9.36 11.12 -4.28
CA TYR A 48 8.16 11.95 -4.17
C TYR A 48 8.40 13.17 -3.31
N VAL A 49 7.83 14.30 -3.73
CA VAL A 49 7.78 15.55 -2.96
C VAL A 49 6.31 15.97 -2.87
N GLU A 50 5.67 15.61 -1.79
CA GLU A 50 4.24 15.86 -1.54
C GLU A 50 4.04 16.51 -0.17
N ASN A 51 3.23 17.58 -0.10
CA ASN A 51 2.81 18.24 1.15
C ASN A 51 3.92 18.49 2.19
N GLY A 52 5.16 18.58 1.79
CA GLY A 52 6.31 18.59 2.67
C GLY A 52 7.21 19.79 2.52
N THR A 53 6.70 20.86 1.92
CA THR A 53 7.43 22.11 1.78
C THR A 53 7.05 23.06 2.89
N GLU A 54 8.01 23.68 3.54
CA GLU A 54 7.81 24.82 4.42
C GLU A 54 8.49 26.04 3.81
N VAL A 55 7.74 27.11 3.74
CA VAL A 55 8.28 28.43 3.37
C VAL A 55 8.15 29.33 4.58
N LYS A 56 9.26 29.91 5.02
CA LYS A 56 9.31 30.89 6.11
C LYS A 56 9.69 32.24 5.57
N ALA A 57 8.94 33.25 5.98
CA ALA A 57 9.28 34.67 5.84
C ALA A 57 9.27 35.31 7.22
N GLN A 58 9.74 36.56 7.36
CA GLN A 58 9.96 37.21 8.66
C GLN A 58 8.78 37.10 9.64
N ASN A 59 7.54 37.28 9.18
CA ASN A 59 6.33 37.31 10.02
C ASN A 59 5.29 36.26 9.61
N SER A 60 5.61 35.32 8.69
CA SER A 60 4.67 34.39 8.16
C SER A 60 5.36 33.08 7.77
N TRP A 61 4.59 32.01 7.79
CA TRP A 61 5.04 30.70 7.31
C TRP A 61 3.89 29.99 6.60
N SER A 62 4.24 29.16 5.62
CA SER A 62 3.30 28.32 4.89
C SER A 62 3.86 26.91 4.81
N ARG A 63 3.01 25.92 4.99
CA ARG A 63 3.33 24.52 4.75
C ARG A 63 2.38 23.96 3.71
N GLY A 64 2.90 23.20 2.78
CA GLY A 64 2.09 22.62 1.71
C GLY A 64 2.90 22.29 0.47
N ASN A 65 2.38 22.71 -0.65
CA ASN A 65 2.92 22.46 -1.97
C ASN A 65 3.69 23.68 -2.49
N MET A 66 4.35 23.53 -3.64
CA MET A 66 5.25 24.52 -4.25
C MET A 66 4.56 25.29 -5.36
N SER A 67 5.10 26.46 -5.68
CA SER A 67 4.80 27.19 -6.90
C SER A 67 5.48 26.54 -8.12
N VAL A 68 5.03 26.90 -9.32
CA VAL A 68 5.70 26.51 -10.58
C VAL A 68 7.14 27.03 -10.62
N GLU A 69 7.42 28.21 -10.08
CA GLU A 69 8.77 28.76 -10.03
C GLU A 69 9.69 27.90 -9.15
N ALA A 70 9.27 27.55 -7.95
CA ALA A 70 10.04 26.68 -7.06
C ALA A 70 10.28 25.30 -7.69
N VAL A 71 9.29 24.73 -8.39
CA VAL A 71 9.45 23.48 -9.15
C VAL A 71 10.53 23.64 -10.21
N ARG A 72 10.49 24.71 -11.01
CA ARG A 72 11.43 24.95 -12.09
C ARG A 72 12.86 25.10 -11.57
N GLU A 73 13.04 25.96 -10.58
CA GLU A 73 14.35 26.29 -10.04
C GLU A 73 14.99 25.15 -9.24
N CYS A 74 14.19 24.41 -8.46
CA CYS A 74 14.73 23.37 -7.59
C CYS A 74 14.74 21.98 -8.21
N PHE A 75 13.76 21.64 -9.06
CA PHE A 75 13.59 20.25 -9.53
C PHE A 75 13.88 20.05 -11.02
N TYR A 76 13.43 20.94 -11.91
CA TYR A 76 13.74 20.79 -13.34
C TYR A 76 15.19 21.16 -13.68
N SER A 77 15.87 21.84 -12.77
CA SER A 77 17.32 22.13 -12.86
C SER A 77 18.20 20.94 -12.49
N LEU A 78 17.65 19.86 -11.89
CA LEU A 78 18.39 18.66 -11.51
C LEU A 78 18.84 17.88 -12.74
N LYS A 79 20.07 17.36 -12.69
CA LYS A 79 20.71 16.61 -13.81
C LYS A 79 20.76 15.11 -13.54
N THR A 80 20.72 14.71 -12.26
CA THR A 80 20.84 13.31 -11.84
C THR A 80 19.60 12.48 -12.15
N PRO A 81 18.36 12.97 -11.96
CA PRO A 81 17.16 12.22 -12.30
C PRO A 81 17.07 11.92 -13.81
N GLU A 82 16.48 10.79 -14.16
CA GLU A 82 16.14 10.42 -15.55
C GLU A 82 15.00 11.31 -16.07
N ALA A 83 14.00 11.57 -15.22
CA ALA A 83 12.87 12.45 -15.52
C ALA A 83 12.35 13.09 -14.25
N ALA A 84 11.68 14.24 -14.41
CA ALA A 84 10.95 14.94 -13.38
C ALA A 84 9.58 15.34 -13.91
N CYS A 85 8.58 15.34 -13.07
CA CYS A 85 7.26 15.91 -13.38
C CYS A 85 6.67 16.61 -12.17
N ALA A 86 5.83 17.61 -12.45
CA ALA A 86 5.04 18.28 -11.44
C ALA A 86 3.55 18.07 -11.71
N TRP A 87 2.76 18.02 -10.65
CA TRP A 87 1.31 17.95 -10.77
C TRP A 87 0.59 18.67 -9.65
N ALA A 88 -0.61 19.12 -9.99
CA ALA A 88 -1.60 19.59 -9.02
C ALA A 88 -2.94 18.91 -9.31
N THR A 89 -3.73 18.64 -8.28
CA THR A 89 -5.03 18.00 -8.43
C THR A 89 -6.15 18.95 -8.02
N ARG A 90 -7.26 18.91 -8.76
CA ARG A 90 -8.50 19.58 -8.38
C ARG A 90 -9.72 18.70 -8.65
N PHE A 91 -10.75 18.89 -7.84
CA PHE A 91 -12.08 18.36 -8.12
C PHE A 91 -12.85 19.41 -8.92
N SER A 92 -13.11 19.13 -10.18
CA SER A 92 -13.76 20.08 -11.07
C SER A 92 -14.93 19.48 -11.82
N PRO A 93 -15.99 20.28 -12.10
CA PRO A 93 -17.10 19.82 -12.89
C PRO A 93 -16.69 19.63 -14.36
N LEU A 94 -17.08 18.49 -14.94
CA LEU A 94 -16.99 18.19 -16.36
C LEU A 94 -18.37 18.23 -16.98
N SER A 95 -18.46 18.79 -18.18
CA SER A 95 -19.67 18.76 -19.01
C SER A 95 -19.34 18.65 -20.50
N LEU A 96 -20.38 18.38 -21.29
CA LEU A 96 -20.30 18.45 -22.74
C LEU A 96 -20.82 19.81 -23.21
N PRO A 97 -20.34 20.33 -24.36
CA PRO A 97 -20.90 21.53 -24.95
C PRO A 97 -22.42 21.42 -25.14
N GLY A 98 -23.14 22.44 -24.68
CA GLY A 98 -24.62 22.48 -24.80
C GLY A 98 -25.40 21.60 -23.82
N LYS A 99 -24.73 20.85 -22.91
CA LYS A 99 -25.41 20.07 -21.85
C LYS A 99 -25.26 20.75 -20.50
N GLN A 100 -26.38 20.89 -19.77
CA GLN A 100 -26.39 21.44 -18.42
C GLN A 100 -25.99 20.40 -17.34
N MET A 101 -25.93 19.11 -17.68
CA MET A 101 -25.49 18.07 -16.77
C MET A 101 -23.97 18.10 -16.60
N PHE A 102 -23.50 18.28 -15.40
CA PHE A 102 -22.10 18.19 -15.03
C PHE A 102 -21.92 17.19 -13.88
N ARG A 103 -20.77 16.51 -13.88
CA ARG A 103 -20.31 15.67 -12.78
C ARG A 103 -18.92 16.13 -12.38
N THR A 104 -18.63 15.99 -11.12
CA THR A 104 -17.30 16.34 -10.57
C THR A 104 -16.36 15.16 -10.74
N TYR A 105 -15.18 15.45 -11.27
CA TYR A 105 -14.09 14.48 -11.49
C TYR A 105 -12.80 14.99 -10.90
N THR A 106 -11.86 14.06 -10.65
CA THR A 106 -10.49 14.40 -10.27
C THR A 106 -9.70 14.78 -11.51
N ILE A 107 -9.35 16.06 -11.61
CA ILE A 107 -8.52 16.59 -12.69
C ILE A 107 -7.08 16.67 -12.22
N TYR A 108 -6.20 16.11 -13.03
CA TYR A 108 -4.75 16.16 -12.85
C TYR A 108 -4.16 17.18 -13.81
N TYR A 109 -3.63 18.26 -13.27
CA TYR A 109 -2.91 19.27 -14.02
C TYR A 109 -1.43 18.96 -13.95
N THR A 110 -0.81 18.59 -15.08
CA THR A 110 0.57 18.08 -15.10
C THR A 110 1.35 18.56 -16.34
N ASP A 111 2.57 18.11 -16.47
CA ASP A 111 3.49 18.39 -17.56
C ASP A 111 3.79 17.12 -18.39
N PRO A 112 4.49 17.23 -19.54
CA PRO A 112 4.87 16.09 -20.36
C PRO A 112 5.83 15.10 -19.70
N GLY A 113 6.58 15.52 -18.65
CA GLY A 113 7.44 14.63 -17.86
C GLY A 113 6.65 13.53 -17.16
N PHE A 114 5.41 13.82 -16.82
CA PHE A 114 4.47 12.87 -16.23
C PHE A 114 4.33 11.59 -17.08
N TRP A 115 4.14 11.73 -18.38
CA TRP A 115 3.99 10.61 -19.31
C TRP A 115 5.28 9.81 -19.55
N LYS A 116 6.44 10.38 -19.17
CA LYS A 116 7.73 9.67 -19.19
C LYS A 116 7.92 8.81 -17.93
N ILE A 117 7.38 9.26 -16.80
CA ILE A 117 7.50 8.58 -15.50
C ILE A 117 6.45 7.49 -15.36
N TYR A 118 5.22 7.76 -15.80
CA TYR A 118 4.06 6.90 -15.61
C TYR A 118 3.66 6.21 -16.92
N ALA A 119 3.61 4.89 -16.90
CA ALA A 119 3.29 4.05 -18.05
C ALA A 119 1.78 3.79 -18.16
N PHE A 120 1.04 4.72 -18.75
CA PHE A 120 -0.40 4.57 -18.97
C PHE A 120 -0.72 3.64 -20.14
N SER A 121 -1.79 2.86 -20.01
CA SER A 121 -2.33 2.05 -21.12
C SER A 121 -3.33 2.86 -21.92
N PHE A 122 -2.92 3.40 -23.07
CA PHE A 122 -3.80 4.12 -23.98
C PHE A 122 -4.69 3.16 -24.76
N LEU A 123 -5.99 3.44 -24.78
CA LEU A 123 -7.00 2.76 -25.61
C LEU A 123 -7.17 3.45 -26.96
N GLU A 124 -7.04 4.79 -26.97
CA GLU A 124 -7.15 5.62 -28.17
C GLU A 124 -6.26 6.86 -28.02
N GLY A 125 -5.71 7.35 -29.12
CA GLY A 125 -4.91 8.58 -29.12
C GLY A 125 -3.56 8.47 -28.44
N LYS A 126 -3.09 9.59 -27.91
CA LYS A 126 -1.77 9.75 -27.27
C LYS A 126 -1.81 10.86 -26.22
N PRO A 127 -0.78 10.97 -25.32
CA PRO A 127 -0.69 12.08 -24.39
C PRO A 127 -0.45 13.41 -25.14
N PHE A 128 -0.74 14.54 -24.47
CA PHE A 128 -0.37 15.86 -24.98
C PHE A 128 1.17 15.99 -25.04
N SER A 129 1.63 16.74 -26.04
CA SER A 129 3.05 16.90 -26.33
C SER A 129 3.68 18.07 -25.58
N GLU A 130 5.01 18.17 -25.64
CA GLU A 130 5.76 19.33 -25.15
C GLU A 130 5.34 20.64 -25.83
N ALA A 131 5.02 20.57 -27.14
CA ALA A 131 4.50 21.72 -27.89
C ALA A 131 3.12 22.16 -27.40
N ASP A 132 2.21 21.22 -27.15
CA ASP A 132 0.89 21.51 -26.57
C ASP A 132 1.02 22.14 -25.20
N PHE A 133 1.90 21.61 -24.37
CA PHE A 133 2.17 22.13 -23.03
C PHE A 133 2.76 23.54 -23.08
N SER A 134 3.81 23.77 -23.85
CA SER A 134 4.48 25.08 -23.94
C SER A 134 3.58 26.16 -24.51
N SER A 135 2.71 25.80 -25.46
CA SER A 135 1.75 26.70 -26.10
C SER A 135 0.44 26.83 -25.33
N ALA A 136 0.32 26.17 -24.16
CA ALA A 136 -0.90 26.11 -23.37
C ALA A 136 -2.15 25.70 -24.18
N ILE A 137 -2.00 24.75 -25.11
CA ILE A 137 -3.10 24.21 -25.90
C ILE A 137 -3.99 23.35 -24.98
N PRO A 138 -5.31 23.63 -24.92
CA PRO A 138 -6.21 22.93 -24.02
C PRO A 138 -6.50 21.49 -24.52
N GLN A 139 -5.58 20.58 -24.25
CA GLN A 139 -5.69 19.15 -24.49
C GLN A 139 -6.08 18.42 -23.21
N ALA A 140 -6.85 17.33 -23.35
CA ALA A 140 -7.23 16.48 -22.22
C ALA A 140 -7.05 15.00 -22.57
N VAL A 141 -6.43 14.25 -21.66
CA VAL A 141 -6.50 12.80 -21.64
C VAL A 141 -7.57 12.40 -20.63
N VAL A 142 -8.46 11.51 -21.00
CA VAL A 142 -9.57 11.04 -20.13
C VAL A 142 -9.46 9.55 -19.87
N CYS A 143 -9.94 9.08 -18.71
CA CYS A 143 -10.04 7.65 -18.48
C CYS A 143 -11.26 7.03 -19.18
N GLU A 144 -11.24 5.71 -19.36
CA GLU A 144 -12.27 4.93 -20.07
C GLU A 144 -13.67 5.16 -19.51
N SER A 145 -13.82 5.15 -18.19
CA SER A 145 -15.10 5.36 -17.50
C SER A 145 -15.67 6.76 -17.77
N VAL A 146 -14.84 7.79 -17.80
CA VAL A 146 -15.24 9.17 -18.12
C VAL A 146 -15.69 9.26 -19.59
N ALA A 147 -14.92 8.69 -20.53
CA ALA A 147 -15.28 8.67 -21.94
C ALA A 147 -16.63 8.01 -22.17
N LYS A 148 -16.85 6.84 -21.55
CA LYS A 148 -18.14 6.11 -21.64
C LYS A 148 -19.30 6.88 -20.98
N GLN A 149 -19.08 7.53 -19.84
CA GLN A 149 -20.13 8.31 -19.17
C GLN A 149 -20.53 9.55 -19.96
N LEU A 150 -19.59 10.22 -20.60
CA LEU A 150 -19.85 11.44 -21.35
C LEU A 150 -20.43 11.17 -22.74
N TYR A 151 -19.86 10.19 -23.44
CA TYR A 151 -20.15 9.96 -24.87
C TYR A 151 -20.75 8.59 -25.20
N GLY A 152 -20.83 7.67 -24.23
CA GLY A 152 -21.28 6.29 -24.44
C GLY A 152 -20.29 5.38 -25.15
N THR A 153 -19.10 5.89 -25.49
CA THR A 153 -18.05 5.16 -26.22
C THR A 153 -16.67 5.58 -25.75
N THR A 154 -15.65 4.78 -26.05
CA THR A 154 -14.24 5.12 -25.84
C THR A 154 -13.61 5.85 -27.03
N GLN A 155 -14.26 5.85 -28.19
CA GLN A 155 -13.79 6.55 -29.39
C GLN A 155 -14.20 8.03 -29.34
N VAL A 156 -13.40 8.81 -28.61
CA VAL A 156 -13.71 10.22 -28.30
C VAL A 156 -12.57 11.18 -28.61
N VAL A 157 -11.47 10.72 -29.17
CA VAL A 157 -10.36 11.59 -29.57
C VAL A 157 -10.83 12.64 -30.56
N GLY A 158 -10.43 13.89 -30.38
CA GLY A 158 -10.87 15.05 -31.16
C GLY A 158 -12.20 15.66 -30.69
N LYS A 159 -12.93 15.03 -29.77
CA LYS A 159 -14.19 15.59 -29.24
C LYS A 159 -13.92 16.60 -28.11
N PRO A 160 -14.77 17.62 -27.95
CA PRO A 160 -14.60 18.64 -26.92
C PRO A 160 -15.14 18.18 -25.56
N VAL A 161 -14.47 18.58 -24.48
CA VAL A 161 -14.96 18.46 -23.10
C VAL A 161 -14.77 19.79 -22.38
N ILE A 162 -15.73 20.20 -21.56
CA ILE A 162 -15.67 21.44 -20.80
C ILE A 162 -15.20 21.12 -19.37
N ILE A 163 -14.09 21.73 -18.96
CA ILE A 163 -13.52 21.66 -17.61
C ILE A 163 -13.47 23.08 -17.07
N ASP A 164 -14.11 23.35 -15.94
CA ASP A 164 -14.12 24.68 -15.31
C ASP A 164 -14.48 25.82 -16.29
N ARG A 165 -15.50 25.60 -17.15
CA ARG A 165 -16.00 26.51 -18.19
C ARG A 165 -15.03 26.72 -19.37
N MET A 166 -13.91 26.03 -19.42
CA MET A 166 -12.95 26.08 -20.54
C MET A 166 -13.10 24.82 -21.40
N SER A 167 -13.10 24.98 -22.72
CA SER A 167 -13.19 23.87 -23.66
C SER A 167 -11.82 23.24 -23.90
N TYR A 168 -11.73 21.94 -23.72
CA TYR A 168 -10.55 21.11 -24.02
C TYR A 168 -10.87 20.14 -25.12
N THR A 169 -9.86 19.79 -25.93
CA THR A 169 -9.97 18.72 -26.92
C THR A 169 -9.40 17.42 -26.34
N ILE A 170 -10.14 16.34 -26.40
CA ILE A 170 -9.66 15.02 -25.94
C ILE A 170 -8.59 14.55 -26.93
N CYS A 171 -7.35 14.37 -26.46
CA CYS A 171 -6.23 13.87 -27.26
C CYS A 171 -5.93 12.39 -27.04
N GLY A 172 -6.42 11.82 -25.92
CA GLY A 172 -6.21 10.42 -25.62
C GLY A 172 -7.22 9.86 -24.62
N VAL A 173 -7.42 8.55 -24.68
CA VAL A 173 -8.23 7.78 -23.74
C VAL A 173 -7.36 6.69 -23.14
N VAL A 174 -7.30 6.61 -21.81
CA VAL A 174 -6.52 5.62 -21.07
C VAL A 174 -7.45 4.67 -20.30
N LYS A 175 -6.98 3.47 -20.00
CA LYS A 175 -7.68 2.57 -19.06
C LYS A 175 -7.86 3.25 -17.71
N ASP A 176 -8.91 2.87 -16.99
CA ASP A 176 -9.13 3.37 -15.64
C ASP A 176 -7.95 3.05 -14.73
N VAL A 177 -7.54 4.03 -13.94
CA VAL A 177 -6.41 3.94 -13.03
C VAL A 177 -6.89 3.59 -11.63
N SER A 178 -6.22 2.64 -10.99
CA SER A 178 -6.50 2.30 -9.60
C SER A 178 -6.10 3.46 -8.67
N ARG A 179 -6.91 3.73 -7.67
CA ARG A 179 -6.56 4.70 -6.60
C ARG A 179 -5.35 4.28 -5.76
N ALA A 180 -4.93 3.02 -5.86
CA ALA A 180 -3.68 2.56 -5.25
C ALA A 180 -2.43 3.15 -5.94
N ALA A 181 -2.57 3.67 -7.17
CA ALA A 181 -1.57 4.50 -7.85
C ALA A 181 -1.79 5.98 -7.46
N ASP A 182 -1.56 6.28 -6.21
CA ASP A 182 -1.97 7.54 -5.57
C ASP A 182 -1.34 8.80 -6.18
N THR A 183 -0.14 8.68 -6.75
CA THR A 183 0.57 9.79 -7.41
C THR A 183 0.25 9.92 -8.89
N ALA A 184 -0.38 8.92 -9.50
CA ALA A 184 -0.83 8.92 -10.89
C ALA A 184 -2.35 8.97 -11.05
N TYR A 185 -3.09 8.78 -9.94
CA TYR A 185 -4.54 8.67 -9.98
C TYR A 185 -5.22 9.98 -10.35
N GLY A 186 -5.85 9.98 -11.49
CA GLY A 186 -6.74 11.01 -11.98
C GLY A 186 -7.84 10.39 -12.82
N GLN A 187 -8.83 11.17 -13.19
CA GLN A 187 -9.87 10.78 -14.15
C GLN A 187 -9.73 11.55 -15.46
N VAL A 188 -9.08 12.73 -15.37
CA VAL A 188 -8.73 13.56 -16.52
C VAL A 188 -7.36 14.18 -16.25
N TRP A 189 -6.50 14.22 -17.25
CA TRP A 189 -5.18 14.84 -17.20
C TRP A 189 -5.05 15.93 -18.23
N THR A 190 -4.57 17.11 -17.84
CA THR A 190 -4.43 18.28 -18.70
C THR A 190 -3.09 18.99 -18.44
N PRO A 191 -2.54 19.74 -19.40
CA PRO A 191 -1.39 20.60 -19.16
C PRO A 191 -1.69 21.63 -18.07
N TYR A 192 -0.83 21.79 -17.07
CA TYR A 192 -1.08 22.81 -16.04
C TYR A 192 -0.97 24.22 -16.57
N THR A 193 -0.28 24.43 -17.69
CA THR A 193 -0.16 25.73 -18.38
C THR A 193 -1.50 26.24 -18.89
N THR A 194 -2.50 25.38 -19.06
CA THR A 194 -3.85 25.75 -19.47
C THR A 194 -4.67 26.37 -18.32
N ASN A 195 -4.30 26.13 -17.08
CA ASN A 195 -4.99 26.64 -15.89
C ASN A 195 -4.17 27.74 -15.22
N ARG A 196 -4.38 29.00 -15.65
CA ARG A 196 -3.67 30.16 -15.11
C ARG A 196 -3.84 30.32 -13.60
N VAL A 197 -5.02 30.01 -13.05
CA VAL A 197 -5.26 30.11 -11.61
C VAL A 197 -4.31 29.21 -10.82
N LEU A 198 -4.00 28.02 -11.36
CA LEU A 198 -3.03 27.10 -10.74
C LEU A 198 -1.59 27.50 -11.01
N SER A 199 -1.27 27.86 -12.26
CA SER A 199 0.09 28.23 -12.66
C SER A 199 0.58 29.50 -11.98
N ASP A 200 -0.33 30.47 -11.81
CA ASP A 200 -0.03 31.75 -11.19
C ASP A 200 -0.25 31.73 -9.67
N MET A 201 -0.71 30.59 -9.10
CA MET A 201 -0.86 30.45 -7.66
C MET A 201 0.51 30.39 -7.00
N ALA A 202 0.92 31.52 -6.47
CA ALA A 202 2.20 31.65 -5.81
C ALA A 202 2.10 32.64 -4.65
N PHE A 203 2.68 32.29 -3.52
CA PHE A 203 2.72 33.07 -2.30
C PHE A 203 4.16 33.10 -1.78
N MET A 204 4.46 34.04 -0.86
CA MET A 204 5.75 34.09 -0.18
C MET A 204 6.92 34.11 -1.18
N GLU A 205 7.07 35.20 -1.92
CA GLU A 205 8.08 35.37 -2.96
C GLU A 205 8.09 34.28 -4.03
N ASN A 206 6.90 33.78 -4.40
CA ASN A 206 6.69 32.71 -5.40
C ASN A 206 7.26 31.35 -5.01
N MET A 207 7.37 31.04 -3.72
CA MET A 207 7.85 29.74 -3.25
C MET A 207 6.72 28.73 -3.01
N SER A 208 5.66 29.15 -2.32
CA SER A 208 4.48 28.32 -2.02
C SER A 208 3.48 28.33 -3.17
N GLY A 209 2.79 27.21 -3.42
CA GLY A 209 1.80 27.08 -4.48
C GLY A 209 0.98 25.79 -4.37
N ALA A 210 0.67 25.17 -5.50
CA ALA A 210 -0.22 24.01 -5.58
C ALA A 210 0.46 22.71 -6.02
N PHE A 211 1.73 22.72 -6.39
CA PHE A 211 2.38 21.62 -7.11
C PHE A 211 3.15 20.66 -6.20
N ASN A 212 2.97 19.39 -6.47
CA ASN A 212 3.80 18.28 -6.03
C ASN A 212 4.77 17.90 -7.14
N VAL A 213 5.81 17.12 -6.80
CA VAL A 213 6.83 16.66 -7.76
C VAL A 213 7.10 15.18 -7.60
N CYS A 214 7.33 14.51 -8.71
CA CYS A 214 7.92 13.19 -8.76
C CYS A 214 9.20 13.21 -9.59
N LEU A 215 10.22 12.55 -9.07
CA LEU A 215 11.50 12.36 -9.74
C LEU A 215 11.68 10.86 -10.03
N LEU A 216 12.06 10.53 -11.24
CA LEU A 216 12.46 9.18 -11.61
C LEU A 216 13.98 9.10 -11.56
N ALA A 217 14.52 8.31 -10.67
CA ALA A 217 15.94 8.00 -10.65
C ALA A 217 16.29 6.94 -11.72
N ARG A 218 17.52 6.97 -12.23
CA ARG A 218 18.01 5.90 -13.11
C ARG A 218 18.13 4.58 -12.37
N GLU A 219 18.59 4.64 -11.12
CA GLU A 219 18.75 3.52 -10.20
C GLU A 219 18.48 3.97 -8.77
N THR A 220 18.12 3.05 -7.90
CA THR A 220 17.87 3.32 -6.46
C THR A 220 19.12 3.84 -5.74
N SER A 221 20.31 3.42 -6.18
CA SER A 221 21.60 3.90 -5.66
C SER A 221 21.82 5.41 -5.86
N GLY A 222 21.11 6.03 -6.82
CA GLY A 222 21.18 7.46 -7.13
C GLY A 222 20.35 8.35 -6.17
N PHE A 223 19.57 7.83 -5.26
CA PHE A 223 18.67 8.61 -4.41
C PHE A 223 19.40 9.66 -3.56
N ASP A 224 20.51 9.28 -2.95
CA ASP A 224 21.26 10.20 -2.10
C ASP A 224 21.95 11.29 -2.91
N THR A 225 22.41 10.97 -4.11
CA THR A 225 22.94 11.97 -5.05
C THR A 225 21.87 12.98 -5.45
N ILE A 226 20.66 12.53 -5.76
CA ILE A 226 19.53 13.40 -6.08
C ILE A 226 19.19 14.29 -4.88
N ARG A 227 19.17 13.74 -3.66
CA ARG A 227 18.91 14.51 -2.43
C ARG A 227 19.99 15.58 -2.18
N GLN A 228 21.24 15.26 -2.43
CA GLN A 228 22.36 16.22 -2.29
C GLN A 228 22.28 17.33 -3.35
N GLU A 229 22.01 16.97 -4.61
CA GLU A 229 21.82 17.93 -5.68
C GLU A 229 20.65 18.88 -5.39
N LEU A 230 19.51 18.34 -4.92
CA LEU A 230 18.35 19.13 -4.51
C LEU A 230 18.69 20.11 -3.38
N LYS A 231 19.46 19.68 -2.36
CA LYS A 231 19.91 20.59 -1.29
C LYS A 231 20.73 21.76 -1.84
N GLY A 232 21.59 21.49 -2.81
CA GLY A 232 22.35 22.53 -3.50
C GLY A 232 21.47 23.53 -4.26
N GLN A 233 20.49 23.02 -5.03
CA GLN A 233 19.54 23.88 -5.78
C GLN A 233 18.64 24.67 -4.82
N MET A 234 18.15 24.06 -3.74
CA MET A 234 17.39 24.74 -2.69
C MET A 234 18.18 25.91 -2.07
N ALA A 235 19.45 25.67 -1.71
CA ALA A 235 20.30 26.72 -1.14
C ALA A 235 20.51 27.86 -2.14
N ARG A 236 20.76 27.52 -3.42
CA ARG A 236 20.88 28.49 -4.50
C ARG A 236 19.59 29.29 -4.68
N TYR A 237 18.43 28.64 -4.73
CA TYR A 237 17.16 29.31 -4.88
C TYR A 237 16.86 30.24 -3.69
N ASN A 238 17.11 29.79 -2.46
CA ASN A 238 16.98 30.61 -1.26
C ASN A 238 17.89 31.85 -1.31
N SER A 239 19.10 31.77 -1.86
CA SER A 239 20.00 32.93 -1.97
C SER A 239 19.52 33.98 -2.96
N THR A 240 18.57 33.67 -3.85
CA THR A 240 17.96 34.61 -4.80
C THR A 240 16.78 35.41 -4.20
N LYS A 241 16.35 35.05 -2.98
CA LYS A 241 15.19 35.62 -2.30
C LYS A 241 15.62 36.53 -1.15
N ASN A 242 14.79 37.53 -0.85
CA ASN A 242 15.13 38.53 0.16
C ASN A 242 14.66 38.13 1.55
N GLU A 243 13.40 37.68 1.69
CA GLU A 243 12.76 37.47 2.97
C GLU A 243 12.27 36.04 3.19
N ALA A 244 11.94 35.33 2.11
CA ALA A 244 11.40 33.98 2.20
C ALA A 244 12.50 32.92 1.98
N GLN A 245 12.37 31.80 2.70
CA GLN A 245 13.22 30.61 2.53
C GLN A 245 12.35 29.37 2.44
N ILE A 246 12.61 28.52 1.44
CA ILE A 246 11.97 27.24 1.26
C ILE A 246 12.81 26.12 1.90
N ASN A 247 12.12 25.18 2.53
CA ASN A 247 12.74 23.97 3.08
C ASN A 247 11.90 22.75 2.68
N PHE A 248 12.56 21.71 2.17
CA PHE A 248 11.92 20.47 1.75
C PHE A 248 11.99 19.38 2.83
N PHE A 249 12.61 19.63 3.97
CA PHE A 249 12.80 18.70 5.10
C PHE A 249 13.34 17.33 4.65
N HIS A 250 12.48 16.28 4.74
CA HIS A 250 12.83 14.91 4.41
C HIS A 250 12.57 14.55 2.95
N ASN A 251 11.96 15.47 2.18
CA ASN A 251 11.77 15.27 0.75
C ASN A 251 13.10 15.37 -0.02
N PRO A 252 13.24 14.63 -1.12
CA PRO A 252 12.26 13.69 -1.68
C PRO A 252 12.30 12.33 -0.96
N ILE A 253 11.13 11.78 -0.68
CA ILE A 253 10.98 10.50 -0.01
C ILE A 253 10.83 9.35 -1.02
N SER A 254 11.35 8.17 -0.67
CA SER A 254 11.18 6.96 -1.48
C SER A 254 9.78 6.35 -1.31
N ARG A 255 9.41 5.41 -2.18
CA ARG A 255 8.16 4.66 -2.02
C ARG A 255 8.11 3.88 -0.71
N PHE A 256 9.24 3.34 -0.28
CA PHE A 256 9.35 2.64 1.00
C PHE A 256 9.10 3.59 2.18
N ASP A 257 9.77 4.75 2.18
CA ASP A 257 9.57 5.76 3.24
C ASP A 257 8.10 6.19 3.31
N LYS A 258 7.46 6.40 2.16
CA LYS A 258 6.03 6.74 2.07
C LYS A 258 5.14 5.62 2.62
N ALA A 259 5.45 4.35 2.33
CA ALA A 259 4.69 3.19 2.79
C ALA A 259 4.77 2.98 4.31
N ILE A 260 5.88 3.35 4.95
CA ILE A 260 6.01 3.31 6.41
C ILE A 260 5.45 4.55 7.12
N GLY A 261 4.86 5.49 6.37
CA GLY A 261 4.21 6.69 6.93
C GLY A 261 5.10 7.93 6.98
N THR A 262 6.33 7.88 6.45
CA THR A 262 7.16 9.08 6.30
C THR A 262 6.48 10.05 5.34
N SER A 263 6.41 11.31 5.71
CA SER A 263 5.98 12.41 4.87
C SER A 263 7.11 13.43 4.76
N GLY A 264 6.93 14.45 3.91
CA GLY A 264 7.93 15.52 3.85
C GLY A 264 8.22 16.17 5.20
N GLN A 265 7.24 16.22 6.11
CA GLN A 265 7.38 16.88 7.42
C GLN A 265 7.74 15.91 8.57
N ILE A 266 7.31 14.67 8.48
CA ILE A 266 7.44 13.67 9.53
C ILE A 266 8.29 12.53 9.02
N LYS A 267 9.43 12.30 9.63
CA LYS A 267 10.24 11.12 9.37
C LYS A 267 9.84 10.02 10.35
N VAL A 268 9.39 8.90 9.82
CA VAL A 268 9.16 7.69 10.61
C VAL A 268 10.44 6.86 10.59
N GLU A 269 11.00 6.60 11.76
CA GLU A 269 12.15 5.71 11.86
C GLU A 269 11.69 4.26 11.68
N LEU A 270 12.43 3.49 10.89
CA LEU A 270 12.11 2.09 10.62
C LEU A 270 11.93 1.26 11.91
N LYS A 271 12.69 1.58 12.95
CA LYS A 271 12.59 0.92 14.26
C LYS A 271 11.23 1.15 14.89
N ASP A 272 10.72 2.38 14.86
CA ASP A 272 9.42 2.73 15.46
C ASP A 272 8.28 2.06 14.69
N TYR A 273 8.33 2.10 13.36
CA TYR A 273 7.39 1.39 12.49
C TYR A 273 7.40 -0.12 12.74
N LEU A 274 8.58 -0.74 12.82
CA LEU A 274 8.69 -2.18 13.10
C LEU A 274 8.20 -2.53 14.51
N THR A 275 8.38 -1.65 15.50
CA THR A 275 7.87 -1.86 16.85
C THR A 275 6.36 -1.80 16.88
N GLU A 276 5.75 -0.80 16.23
CA GLU A 276 4.30 -0.64 16.16
C GLU A 276 3.63 -1.75 15.34
N MET A 277 4.13 -1.98 14.13
CA MET A 277 3.58 -3.01 13.23
C MET A 277 3.87 -4.42 13.74
N GLY A 278 5.07 -4.65 14.31
CA GLY A 278 5.43 -5.90 14.95
C GLY A 278 4.56 -6.19 16.18
N GLY A 279 4.25 -5.17 16.98
CA GLY A 279 3.31 -5.27 18.10
C GLY A 279 1.91 -5.67 17.64
N LEU A 280 1.39 -5.04 16.57
CA LEU A 280 0.10 -5.39 15.98
C LEU A 280 0.09 -6.83 15.45
N LEU A 281 1.11 -7.22 14.69
CA LEU A 281 1.23 -8.58 14.16
C LEU A 281 1.36 -9.61 15.29
N LEU A 282 2.14 -9.31 16.33
CA LEU A 282 2.26 -10.18 17.50
C LEU A 282 0.92 -10.35 18.20
N PHE A 283 0.14 -9.28 18.37
CA PHE A 283 -1.20 -9.34 18.95
C PHE A 283 -2.14 -10.20 18.10
N LEU A 284 -2.16 -10.01 16.77
CA LEU A 284 -2.95 -10.81 15.85
C LEU A 284 -2.55 -12.30 15.86
N LEU A 285 -1.27 -12.59 16.10
CA LEU A 285 -0.74 -13.95 16.22
C LEU A 285 -1.03 -14.59 17.58
N LEU A 286 -1.16 -13.79 18.64
CA LEU A 286 -1.42 -14.28 19.98
C LEU A 286 -2.77 -15.00 20.08
N VAL A 287 -3.80 -14.50 19.40
CA VAL A 287 -5.14 -15.06 19.43
C VAL A 287 -5.19 -16.51 18.91
N PRO A 288 -4.67 -16.84 17.71
CA PRO A 288 -4.63 -18.23 17.26
C PRO A 288 -3.69 -19.10 18.10
N ALA A 289 -2.59 -18.53 18.58
CA ALA A 289 -1.65 -19.24 19.43
C ALA A 289 -2.32 -19.69 20.75
N LEU A 290 -3.06 -18.79 21.40
CA LEU A 290 -3.81 -19.12 22.61
C LEU A 290 -4.96 -20.12 22.34
N ASN A 291 -5.67 -19.95 21.22
CA ASN A 291 -6.71 -20.90 20.82
C ASN A 291 -6.17 -22.30 20.61
N LEU A 292 -5.08 -22.44 19.86
CA LEU A 292 -4.42 -23.73 19.64
C LEU A 292 -3.82 -24.33 20.92
N MET A 293 -3.28 -23.49 21.79
CA MET A 293 -2.76 -23.94 23.09
C MET A 293 -3.87 -24.56 23.93
N GLY A 294 -5.04 -23.91 24.04
CA GLY A 294 -6.20 -24.42 24.77
C GLY A 294 -6.74 -25.73 24.20
N VAL A 295 -6.86 -25.80 22.87
CA VAL A 295 -7.31 -27.02 22.15
C VAL A 295 -6.32 -28.16 22.31
N THR A 296 -5.03 -27.89 22.12
CA THR A 296 -3.96 -28.90 22.29
C THR A 296 -3.95 -29.44 23.73
N GLN A 297 -4.04 -28.54 24.71
CA GLN A 297 -4.08 -28.93 26.13
C GLN A 297 -5.27 -29.81 26.44
N SER A 298 -6.48 -29.44 26.00
CA SER A 298 -7.70 -30.26 26.17
C SER A 298 -7.61 -31.60 25.46
N ALA A 299 -7.08 -31.63 24.25
CA ALA A 299 -6.91 -32.85 23.47
C ALA A 299 -5.90 -33.82 24.10
N VAL A 300 -4.81 -33.29 24.62
CA VAL A 300 -3.78 -34.10 25.29
C VAL A 300 -4.27 -34.60 26.66
N GLN A 301 -5.01 -33.78 27.41
CA GLN A 301 -5.62 -34.22 28.70
C GLN A 301 -6.57 -35.37 28.50
N LYS A 302 -7.46 -35.30 27.49
CA LYS A 302 -8.40 -36.41 27.17
C LYS A 302 -7.73 -37.72 26.78
N ARG A 303 -6.50 -37.65 26.26
CA ARG A 303 -5.72 -38.85 25.83
C ARG A 303 -4.60 -39.21 26.81
N ARG A 304 -4.64 -38.65 28.03
CA ARG A 304 -3.59 -38.83 29.04
C ARG A 304 -3.39 -40.29 29.39
N SER A 305 -4.47 -41.05 29.57
CA SER A 305 -4.43 -42.51 29.84
C SER A 305 -3.84 -43.29 28.65
N GLU A 306 -4.28 -42.99 27.41
CA GLU A 306 -3.74 -43.58 26.19
C GLU A 306 -2.23 -43.34 26.05
N MET A 307 -1.79 -42.11 26.30
CA MET A 307 -0.36 -41.75 26.28
C MET A 307 0.42 -42.44 27.37
N GLY A 308 -0.18 -42.63 28.57
CA GLY A 308 0.40 -43.40 29.66
C GLY A 308 0.61 -44.87 29.30
N ILE A 309 -0.38 -45.50 28.68
CA ILE A 309 -0.30 -46.87 28.19
C ILE A 309 0.79 -47.01 27.13
N ARG A 310 0.82 -46.14 26.11
CA ARG A 310 1.86 -46.16 25.07
C ARG A 310 3.26 -46.02 25.64
N LYS A 311 3.43 -45.17 26.66
CA LYS A 311 4.69 -44.99 27.36
C LYS A 311 5.10 -46.22 28.15
N ALA A 312 4.13 -46.92 28.77
CA ALA A 312 4.37 -48.21 29.44
C ALA A 312 4.80 -49.31 28.45
N PHE A 313 4.33 -49.26 27.20
CA PHE A 313 4.77 -50.12 26.11
C PHE A 313 6.05 -49.67 25.38
N GLY A 314 6.77 -48.68 25.91
CA GLY A 314 8.09 -48.28 25.40
C GLY A 314 8.09 -47.12 24.41
N ALA A 315 6.98 -46.41 24.20
CA ALA A 315 7.00 -45.21 23.38
C ALA A 315 7.89 -44.13 24.02
N THR A 316 8.79 -43.57 23.21
CA THR A 316 9.69 -42.54 23.68
C THR A 316 8.96 -41.22 23.85
N TYR A 317 9.53 -40.35 24.67
CA TYR A 317 9.08 -38.99 24.86
C TYR A 317 8.98 -38.20 23.53
N GLY A 318 9.98 -38.41 22.65
CA GLY A 318 10.04 -37.76 21.32
C GLY A 318 8.89 -38.24 20.40
N ASP A 319 8.46 -39.46 20.47
CA ASP A 319 7.38 -40.02 19.64
C ASP A 319 6.04 -39.34 19.97
N LEU A 320 5.76 -39.13 21.26
CA LEU A 320 4.52 -38.47 21.71
C LEU A 320 4.48 -36.97 21.27
N VAL A 321 5.58 -36.26 21.46
CA VAL A 321 5.69 -34.86 21.03
C VAL A 321 5.57 -34.73 19.51
N ARG A 322 6.26 -35.61 18.75
CA ARG A 322 6.20 -35.63 17.29
C ARG A 322 4.77 -35.88 16.79
N GLN A 323 4.03 -36.78 17.42
CA GLN A 323 2.64 -37.02 17.07
C GLN A 323 1.77 -35.79 17.27
N VAL A 324 1.87 -35.07 18.42
CA VAL A 324 1.10 -33.87 18.70
C VAL A 324 1.46 -32.77 17.72
N LEU A 325 2.75 -32.59 17.42
CA LEU A 325 3.21 -31.58 16.44
C LEU A 325 2.70 -31.88 15.03
N TYR A 326 2.68 -33.15 14.62
CA TYR A 326 2.15 -33.57 13.32
C TYR A 326 0.65 -33.30 13.22
N GLU A 327 -0.14 -33.66 14.23
CA GLU A 327 -1.59 -33.42 14.27
C GLU A 327 -1.90 -31.93 14.19
N ASN A 328 -1.19 -31.06 14.96
CA ASN A 328 -1.34 -29.62 14.91
C ASN A 328 -0.83 -29.03 13.58
N GLY A 329 0.23 -29.59 13.01
CA GLY A 329 0.74 -29.20 11.70
C GLY A 329 -0.30 -29.38 10.58
N VAL A 330 -1.03 -30.50 10.61
CA VAL A 330 -2.11 -30.74 9.64
C VAL A 330 -3.27 -29.75 9.81
N ILE A 331 -3.69 -29.47 11.05
CA ILE A 331 -4.73 -28.47 11.34
C ILE A 331 -4.29 -27.08 10.84
N THR A 332 -3.05 -26.70 11.08
CA THR A 332 -2.47 -25.43 10.63
C THR A 332 -2.40 -25.34 9.12
N LEU A 333 -2.00 -26.41 8.43
CA LEU A 333 -1.98 -26.45 6.97
C LEU A 333 -3.38 -26.27 6.37
N VAL A 334 -4.37 -27.01 6.87
CA VAL A 334 -5.75 -26.91 6.41
C VAL A 334 -6.31 -25.50 6.73
N GLY A 335 -6.13 -25.03 7.97
CA GLY A 335 -6.53 -23.70 8.39
C GLY A 335 -5.80 -22.60 7.58
N GLY A 336 -4.52 -22.81 7.27
CA GLY A 336 -3.71 -21.91 6.46
C GLY A 336 -4.22 -21.75 5.03
N VAL A 337 -4.53 -22.86 4.36
CA VAL A 337 -5.11 -22.83 3.01
C VAL A 337 -6.48 -22.14 3.02
N ILE A 338 -7.34 -22.46 3.98
CA ILE A 338 -8.64 -21.81 4.12
C ILE A 338 -8.46 -20.33 4.43
N GLY A 339 -7.55 -19.95 5.34
CA GLY A 339 -7.24 -18.57 5.69
C GLY A 339 -6.71 -17.77 4.50
N LEU A 340 -5.90 -18.38 3.67
CA LEU A 340 -5.41 -17.80 2.44
C LEU A 340 -6.56 -17.51 1.45
N LEU A 341 -7.46 -18.46 1.24
CA LEU A 341 -8.65 -18.25 0.39
C LEU A 341 -9.56 -17.18 0.97
N LEU A 342 -9.77 -17.17 2.30
CA LEU A 342 -10.53 -16.12 2.99
C LEU A 342 -9.87 -14.75 2.87
N SER A 343 -8.54 -14.63 2.87
CA SER A 343 -7.86 -13.35 2.71
C SER A 343 -8.16 -12.68 1.37
N PHE A 344 -8.23 -13.47 0.29
CA PHE A 344 -8.65 -12.95 -1.03
C PHE A 344 -10.12 -12.50 -1.05
N LEU A 345 -10.99 -13.17 -0.30
CA LEU A 345 -12.39 -12.77 -0.18
C LEU A 345 -12.58 -11.54 0.69
N LEU A 346 -11.80 -11.43 1.78
CA LEU A 346 -11.87 -10.32 2.72
C LEU A 346 -11.24 -9.04 2.19
N LEU A 347 -10.20 -9.12 1.37
CA LEU A 347 -9.51 -7.95 0.85
C LEU A 347 -10.42 -6.98 0.08
N PRO A 348 -11.30 -7.40 -0.85
CA PRO A 348 -12.28 -6.53 -1.48
C PRO A 348 -13.30 -5.92 -0.50
N LEU A 349 -13.67 -6.66 0.55
CA LEU A 349 -14.58 -6.19 1.59
C LEU A 349 -13.92 -5.13 2.49
N CYS A 350 -12.65 -5.31 2.80
CA CYS A 350 -11.89 -4.41 3.66
C CYS A 350 -11.19 -3.28 2.91
N ARG A 351 -11.24 -3.24 1.56
CA ARG A 351 -10.50 -2.28 0.73
C ARG A 351 -10.78 -0.82 1.08
N SER A 352 -12.03 -0.48 1.36
CA SER A 352 -12.43 0.89 1.71
C SER A 352 -11.89 1.34 3.06
N PHE A 353 -11.75 0.40 4.00
CA PHE A 353 -11.22 0.66 5.34
C PHE A 353 -9.69 0.65 5.35
N LEU A 354 -9.06 -0.34 4.71
CA LEU A 354 -7.61 -0.54 4.78
C LEU A 354 -6.81 0.33 3.79
N LEU A 355 -7.42 0.68 2.65
CA LEU A 355 -6.78 1.49 1.60
C LEU A 355 -7.33 2.92 1.56
N GLU A 356 -8.20 3.29 2.52
CA GLU A 356 -8.85 4.60 2.64
C GLU A 356 -9.62 5.07 1.38
N LYS A 357 -9.78 4.20 0.37
CA LYS A 357 -10.31 4.58 -0.95
C LYS A 357 -11.24 3.48 -1.48
N ALA A 358 -12.55 3.73 -1.37
CA ALA A 358 -13.60 2.76 -1.73
C ALA A 358 -13.54 2.27 -3.19
N ASP A 359 -13.07 3.12 -4.12
CA ASP A 359 -13.05 2.84 -5.56
C ASP A 359 -11.70 2.25 -6.05
N THR A 360 -10.89 1.72 -5.15
CA THR A 360 -9.61 1.10 -5.54
C THR A 360 -9.87 -0.17 -6.34
N VAL A 361 -9.54 -0.15 -7.63
CA VAL A 361 -9.54 -1.33 -8.49
C VAL A 361 -8.26 -2.12 -8.20
N LEU A 362 -8.42 -3.29 -7.58
CA LEU A 362 -7.31 -4.21 -7.32
C LEU A 362 -7.14 -5.10 -8.54
N GLN A 363 -6.03 -4.93 -9.25
CA GLN A 363 -5.67 -5.80 -10.37
C GLN A 363 -5.08 -7.11 -9.84
N SER A 364 -5.34 -8.22 -10.53
CA SER A 364 -4.83 -9.55 -10.15
C SER A 364 -3.31 -9.58 -9.96
N ASP A 365 -2.59 -8.82 -10.78
CA ASP A 365 -1.12 -8.74 -10.73
C ASP A 365 -0.58 -8.06 -9.47
N MET A 366 -1.42 -7.25 -8.80
CA MET A 366 -1.07 -6.63 -7.51
C MET A 366 -1.15 -7.60 -6.35
N LEU A 367 -2.02 -8.62 -6.45
CA LEU A 367 -2.42 -9.46 -5.35
C LEU A 367 -1.69 -10.79 -5.31
N PHE A 368 -1.34 -11.35 -6.47
CA PHE A 368 -0.82 -12.70 -6.55
C PHE A 368 0.70 -12.75 -6.61
N LYS A 369 1.34 -12.86 -5.43
CA LYS A 369 2.78 -13.19 -5.32
C LYS A 369 2.94 -14.47 -4.50
N PRO A 370 3.05 -15.64 -5.14
CA PRO A 370 3.07 -16.95 -4.45
C PRO A 370 4.20 -17.08 -3.43
N GLY A 371 5.35 -16.43 -3.66
CA GLY A 371 6.45 -16.42 -2.69
C GLY A 371 6.10 -15.80 -1.35
N LEU A 372 5.34 -14.71 -1.33
CA LEU A 372 4.91 -14.05 -0.10
C LEU A 372 3.93 -14.91 0.69
N PHE A 373 3.02 -15.60 -0.02
CA PHE A 373 2.10 -16.56 0.60
C PHE A 373 2.85 -17.71 1.26
N LEU A 374 3.86 -18.23 0.58
CA LEU A 374 4.67 -19.31 1.13
C LEU A 374 5.40 -18.88 2.40
N VAL A 375 5.99 -17.69 2.41
CA VAL A 375 6.66 -17.13 3.59
C VAL A 375 5.68 -16.92 4.74
N ALA A 376 4.50 -16.35 4.48
CA ALA A 376 3.48 -16.15 5.50
C ALA A 376 2.96 -17.48 6.06
N LEU A 377 2.71 -18.49 5.19
CA LEU A 377 2.27 -19.82 5.59
C LEU A 377 3.33 -20.52 6.45
N LEU A 378 4.60 -20.45 6.04
CA LEU A 378 5.73 -21.02 6.80
C LEU A 378 5.88 -20.35 8.16
N PHE A 379 5.76 -19.04 8.22
CA PHE A 379 5.82 -18.27 9.46
C PHE A 379 4.67 -18.64 10.41
N CYS A 380 3.44 -18.70 9.91
CA CYS A 380 2.28 -19.16 10.69
C CYS A 380 2.43 -20.61 11.17
N LEU A 381 2.95 -21.48 10.34
CA LEU A 381 3.21 -22.88 10.69
C LEU A 381 4.25 -22.99 11.81
N LEU A 382 5.32 -22.23 11.71
CA LEU A 382 6.38 -22.18 12.74
C LEU A 382 5.83 -21.68 14.09
N LEU A 383 5.05 -20.62 14.08
CA LEU A 383 4.44 -20.08 15.29
C LEU A 383 3.44 -21.04 15.91
N ASN A 384 2.63 -21.72 15.11
CA ASN A 384 1.69 -22.72 15.59
C ASN A 384 2.41 -23.95 16.16
N LEU A 385 3.49 -24.39 15.55
CA LEU A 385 4.32 -25.49 16.09
C LEU A 385 4.97 -25.09 17.42
N LEU A 386 5.44 -23.87 17.57
CA LEU A 386 5.96 -23.35 18.84
C LEU A 386 4.86 -23.31 19.91
N SER A 387 3.69 -22.81 19.57
CA SER A 387 2.53 -22.70 20.46
C SER A 387 2.00 -24.06 20.93
N ALA A 388 1.96 -25.04 20.04
CA ALA A 388 1.54 -26.43 20.36
C ALA A 388 2.65 -27.21 21.06
N GLY A 389 3.90 -26.95 20.72
CA GLY A 389 5.08 -27.66 21.27
C GLY A 389 5.27 -27.44 22.75
N ILE A 390 5.06 -26.23 23.26
CA ILE A 390 5.26 -25.89 24.68
C ILE A 390 4.34 -26.74 25.59
N PRO A 391 3.01 -26.82 25.38
CA PRO A 391 2.14 -27.69 26.17
C PRO A 391 2.48 -29.17 26.01
N ALA A 392 2.76 -29.61 24.78
CA ALA A 392 3.14 -30.99 24.52
C ALA A 392 4.39 -31.43 25.30
N LEU A 393 5.39 -30.54 25.33
CA LEU A 393 6.63 -30.75 26.10
C LEU A 393 6.36 -30.83 27.61
N ARG A 394 5.48 -30.00 28.15
CA ARG A 394 5.13 -30.00 29.58
C ARG A 394 4.47 -31.29 29.99
N ILE A 395 3.45 -31.73 29.22
CA ILE A 395 2.67 -32.91 29.53
C ILE A 395 3.51 -34.18 29.34
N ALA A 396 4.30 -34.26 28.30
CA ALA A 396 5.16 -35.38 28.04
C ALA A 396 6.24 -35.57 29.14
N ARG A 397 6.62 -34.51 29.87
CA ARG A 397 7.55 -34.58 31.02
C ARG A 397 6.89 -35.04 32.33
N GLN A 398 5.59 -35.14 32.43
CA GLN A 398 4.91 -35.61 33.65
C GLN A 398 5.19 -37.11 33.89
N GLN A 399 5.33 -37.49 35.15
CA GLN A 399 5.64 -38.85 35.55
C GLN A 399 4.45 -39.81 35.30
N ILE A 400 4.72 -41.04 34.89
CA ILE A 400 3.74 -42.08 34.54
C ILE A 400 2.76 -42.35 35.68
N ALA A 401 3.26 -42.37 36.94
CA ALA A 401 2.45 -42.61 38.14
C ALA A 401 1.34 -41.55 38.37
N ALA A 402 1.59 -40.28 38.01
CA ALA A 402 0.60 -39.21 38.12
C ALA A 402 -0.45 -39.26 36.98
N SER A 403 -0.15 -39.96 35.89
CA SER A 403 -1.05 -40.11 34.73
C SER A 403 -2.09 -41.20 34.95
N LEU A 404 -1.80 -42.20 35.76
CA LEU A 404 -2.68 -43.31 36.08
C LEU A 404 -3.60 -43.04 37.31
N LYS A 405 -3.19 -42.12 38.20
CA LYS A 405 -3.94 -41.77 39.41
C LYS A 405 -5.05 -40.72 39.20
N GLY A 406 -5.13 -40.11 38.03
CA GLY A 406 -6.12 -39.05 37.69
C GLY A 406 -7.55 -39.56 37.46
N GLU A 407 -7.78 -40.85 37.33
CA GLU A 407 -9.13 -41.42 37.11
C GLU A 407 -9.88 -41.74 38.40
N GLU A 408 -9.21 -41.82 39.56
CA GLU A 408 -9.85 -42.13 40.84
C GLU A 408 -10.48 -40.95 41.57
N SER A 409 -10.27 -39.69 41.09
CA SER A 409 -10.75 -38.49 41.78
C SER A 409 -11.96 -37.82 41.14
N GLU A 410 -12.49 -38.31 40.01
CA GLU A 410 -13.71 -37.78 39.38
C GLU A 410 -14.96 -38.66 39.58
N GLU A 411 -14.86 -39.82 40.31
CA GLU A 411 -16.01 -40.70 40.63
C GLU A 411 -16.46 -40.64 42.11
N MET A 412 -16.08 -39.60 42.90
CA MET A 412 -16.64 -39.40 44.23
C MET A 412 -17.36 -38.06 44.33
#